data_4783f9e14be444dded4d66876132021b
#
_entry.id   4783f9e14be444dded4d66876132021b
#
_cell.length_a   1.000
_cell.length_b   1.000
_cell.length_c   1.000
_cell.angle_alpha   90.00
_cell.angle_beta   90.00
_cell.angle_gamma   90.00
#
_symmetry.space_group_name_H-M   'P 1'
#
loop_
_entity.id
_entity.type
_entity.pdbx_description
1 polymer ?
#
loop_
_entity_poly.entity_id
_entity_poly.type
_entity_poly.pdbx_seq_one_letter_code
_entity_poly.pdbx_strand_id
1 'polypeptide(L)'
;MGSSIVDIQNMGDALRNTGYKNIESAVAEIIDNSVEANAKDIFVILREGIAKSGRKVVTEIGFLDNGDGMDEKILGNCLGIGASTRKARRGMGRFGVGLPQASLYACPNFEVYSWQDGVENAKRVYLDINKVKEGEQKEIEDPIKTTIPEPYNSYVKYQTLFETYDFTKSGTLVIWKQCDRINPKTRGPLTERLEFSLGQKFRYFIHDGVSKIKIIC
;
A
#
# COMPACT_ATOMS: atom_id res chain seq x y z
N MET A 1 33.50 -21.26 -11.01
CA MET A 1 32.16 -21.17 -10.38
C MET A 1 31.45 -20.01 -11.05
N GLY A 2 30.30 -20.27 -11.71
CA GLY A 2 29.49 -19.19 -12.28
C GLY A 2 28.84 -18.39 -11.17
N SER A 3 28.83 -17.04 -11.26
CA SER A 3 28.04 -16.17 -10.37
C SER A 3 26.58 -16.19 -10.79
N SER A 4 25.65 -16.18 -9.83
CA SER A 4 24.21 -16.02 -10.12
C SER A 4 24.00 -14.67 -10.82
N ILE A 5 23.21 -14.67 -11.91
CA ILE A 5 22.85 -13.44 -12.64
C ILE A 5 21.90 -12.57 -11.80
N VAL A 6 21.19 -13.17 -10.86
CA VAL A 6 20.27 -12.48 -9.94
C VAL A 6 20.69 -12.78 -8.51
N ASP A 7 21.17 -11.74 -7.83
CA ASP A 7 21.40 -11.78 -6.40
C ASP A 7 20.13 -11.22 -5.72
N ILE A 8 19.35 -12.12 -5.13
CA ILE A 8 18.07 -11.78 -4.45
C ILE A 8 18.31 -10.79 -3.30
N GLN A 9 19.47 -10.88 -2.63
CA GLN A 9 19.81 -9.99 -1.51
C GLN A 9 20.01 -8.55 -1.97
N ASN A 10 20.63 -8.35 -3.14
CA ASN A 10 20.85 -7.03 -3.72
C ASN A 10 19.67 -6.51 -4.55
N MET A 11 18.78 -7.39 -4.98
CA MET A 11 17.61 -7.00 -5.77
C MET A 11 16.65 -6.07 -5.01
N GLY A 12 16.48 -6.30 -3.70
CA GLY A 12 15.65 -5.44 -2.85
C GLY A 12 16.15 -3.99 -2.81
N ASP A 13 17.46 -3.78 -2.70
CA ASP A 13 18.06 -2.43 -2.71
C ASP A 13 18.00 -1.79 -4.10
N ALA A 14 18.19 -2.57 -5.15
CA ALA A 14 18.05 -2.08 -6.52
C ALA A 14 16.62 -1.60 -6.79
N LEU A 15 15.60 -2.35 -6.38
CA LEU A 15 14.20 -1.96 -6.52
C LEU A 15 13.83 -0.73 -5.69
N ARG A 16 14.40 -0.60 -4.49
CA ARG A 16 14.20 0.59 -3.65
C ARG A 16 14.82 1.86 -4.26
N ASN A 17 15.84 1.73 -5.10
CA ASN A 17 16.57 2.86 -5.71
C ASN A 17 16.05 3.21 -7.11
N THR A 18 15.23 2.35 -7.70
CA THR A 18 14.66 2.56 -9.03
C THR A 18 13.13 2.68 -8.91
N GLY A 19 12.51 3.64 -9.54
CA GLY A 19 11.07 3.65 -9.73
C GLY A 19 10.40 4.97 -9.44
N TYR A 20 10.36 5.42 -8.20
CA TYR A 20 9.61 6.63 -7.84
C TYR A 20 10.53 7.80 -7.52
N LYS A 21 10.13 9.03 -7.95
CA LYS A 21 10.90 10.25 -7.71
C LYS A 21 10.65 10.83 -6.31
N ASN A 22 9.47 10.62 -5.78
CA ASN A 22 9.02 11.16 -4.49
C ASN A 22 7.93 10.29 -3.88
N ILE A 23 7.61 10.56 -2.63
CA ILE A 23 6.63 9.79 -1.87
C ILE A 23 5.21 9.98 -2.43
N GLU A 24 4.89 11.14 -2.98
CA GLU A 24 3.58 11.44 -3.55
C GLU A 24 3.29 10.54 -4.75
N SER A 25 4.30 10.29 -5.58
CA SER A 25 4.16 9.38 -6.73
C SER A 25 3.97 7.92 -6.30
N ALA A 26 4.64 7.50 -5.24
CA ALA A 26 4.47 6.15 -4.70
C ALA A 26 3.09 5.98 -4.03
N VAL A 27 2.63 6.97 -3.26
CA VAL A 27 1.27 7.00 -2.68
C VAL A 27 0.22 6.96 -3.78
N ALA A 28 0.41 7.75 -4.83
CA ALA A 28 -0.53 7.80 -5.95
C ALA A 28 -0.66 6.46 -6.68
N GLU A 29 0.39 5.64 -6.75
CA GLU A 29 0.32 4.29 -7.33
C GLU A 29 -0.60 3.37 -6.54
N ILE A 30 -0.54 3.42 -5.19
CA ILE A 30 -1.44 2.61 -4.36
C ILE A 30 -2.89 3.06 -4.54
N ILE A 31 -3.13 4.37 -4.63
CA ILE A 31 -4.46 4.92 -4.88
C ILE A 31 -4.96 4.56 -6.28
N ASP A 32 -4.11 4.58 -7.31
CA ASP A 32 -4.47 4.12 -8.66
C ASP A 32 -4.96 2.66 -8.63
N ASN A 33 -4.29 1.78 -7.88
CA ASN A 33 -4.73 0.39 -7.71
C ASN A 33 -6.12 0.29 -7.03
N SER A 34 -6.38 1.13 -6.02
CA SER A 34 -7.69 1.19 -5.36
C SER A 34 -8.80 1.67 -6.31
N VAL A 35 -8.52 2.70 -7.13
CA VAL A 35 -9.45 3.21 -8.15
C VAL A 35 -9.72 2.14 -9.22
N GLU A 36 -8.68 1.43 -9.68
CA GLU A 36 -8.81 0.31 -10.64
C GLU A 36 -9.61 -0.87 -10.05
N ALA A 37 -9.60 -1.03 -8.73
CA ALA A 37 -10.41 -2.00 -8.01
C ALA A 37 -11.84 -1.51 -7.71
N ASN A 38 -12.30 -0.44 -8.36
CA ASN A 38 -13.63 0.16 -8.21
C ASN A 38 -13.93 0.71 -6.80
N ALA A 39 -12.91 1.07 -6.03
CA ALA A 39 -13.09 1.64 -4.70
C ALA A 39 -13.86 2.97 -4.74
N LYS A 40 -14.86 3.12 -3.87
CA LYS A 40 -15.61 4.35 -3.68
C LYS A 40 -14.99 5.23 -2.61
N ASP A 41 -14.45 4.62 -1.58
CA ASP A 41 -13.82 5.29 -0.46
C ASP A 41 -12.40 4.76 -0.31
N ILE A 42 -11.44 5.69 -0.22
CA ILE A 42 -10.02 5.38 -0.07
C ILE A 42 -9.47 6.24 1.06
N PHE A 43 -8.95 5.60 2.11
CA PHE A 43 -8.30 6.28 3.22
C PHE A 43 -6.79 6.15 3.12
N VAL A 44 -6.09 7.27 3.24
CA VAL A 44 -4.64 7.35 3.45
C VAL A 44 -4.39 7.73 4.90
N ILE A 45 -3.95 6.77 5.71
CA ILE A 45 -3.86 6.89 7.17
C ILE A 45 -2.40 7.11 7.54
N LEU A 46 -2.07 8.30 8.06
CA LEU A 46 -0.71 8.67 8.44
C LEU A 46 -0.50 8.42 9.94
N ARG A 47 0.47 7.58 10.27
CA ARG A 47 0.82 7.26 11.67
C ARG A 47 2.20 7.77 12.02
N GLU A 48 2.28 8.47 13.15
CA GLU A 48 3.53 9.01 13.67
C GLU A 48 4.17 8.08 14.69
N GLY A 49 5.49 8.04 14.64
CA GLY A 49 6.36 7.45 15.65
C GLY A 49 7.39 8.46 16.12
N ILE A 50 8.21 8.05 17.07
CA ILE A 50 9.31 8.88 17.59
C ILE A 50 10.60 8.49 16.87
N ALA A 51 11.19 9.43 16.15
CA ALA A 51 12.50 9.25 15.53
C ALA A 51 13.62 9.19 16.59
N LYS A 52 14.80 8.69 16.23
CA LYS A 52 15.99 8.71 17.10
C LYS A 52 16.35 10.09 17.63
N SER A 53 15.95 11.16 16.95
CA SER A 53 16.12 12.56 17.37
C SER A 53 15.09 13.02 18.41
N GLY A 54 14.16 12.18 18.85
CA GLY A 54 13.05 12.53 19.75
C GLY A 54 11.88 13.27 19.05
N ARG A 55 11.95 13.54 17.75
CA ARG A 55 10.89 14.22 17.00
C ARG A 55 9.82 13.23 16.55
N LYS A 56 8.56 13.68 16.55
CA LYS A 56 7.47 12.95 15.89
C LYS A 56 7.63 13.04 14.38
N VAL A 57 7.58 11.88 13.73
CA VAL A 57 7.69 11.74 12.28
C VAL A 57 6.72 10.67 11.82
N VAL A 58 6.26 10.74 10.57
CA VAL A 58 5.46 9.67 9.98
C VAL A 58 6.37 8.45 9.77
N THR A 59 6.03 7.35 10.40
CA THR A 59 6.76 6.08 10.35
C THR A 59 5.98 4.96 9.68
N GLU A 60 4.66 5.15 9.51
CA GLU A 60 3.78 4.15 8.94
C GLU A 60 2.67 4.84 8.13
N ILE A 61 2.31 4.27 6.99
CA ILE A 61 1.19 4.73 6.16
C ILE A 61 0.30 3.54 5.83
N GLY A 62 -1.01 3.66 6.15
CA GLY A 62 -2.03 2.70 5.73
C GLY A 62 -2.85 3.23 4.57
N PHE A 63 -3.20 2.34 3.65
CA PHE A 63 -4.11 2.61 2.54
C PHE A 63 -5.26 1.62 2.64
N LEU A 64 -6.45 2.11 3.01
CA LEU A 64 -7.64 1.29 3.18
C LEU A 64 -8.67 1.68 2.12
N ASP A 65 -9.14 0.71 1.36
CA ASP A 65 -10.15 0.91 0.33
C ASP A 65 -11.31 -0.10 0.43
N ASN A 66 -12.47 0.27 -0.11
CA ASN A 66 -13.66 -0.59 -0.23
C ASN A 66 -13.87 -1.08 -1.67
N GLY A 67 -12.78 -1.33 -2.40
CA GLY A 67 -12.81 -1.89 -3.74
C GLY A 67 -13.22 -3.37 -3.77
N ASP A 68 -13.05 -4.00 -4.94
CA ASP A 68 -13.44 -5.39 -5.19
C ASP A 68 -12.68 -6.40 -4.32
N GLY A 69 -11.55 -6.00 -3.72
CA GLY A 69 -10.64 -6.91 -3.03
C GLY A 69 -9.92 -7.88 -3.96
N MET A 70 -9.14 -8.76 -3.40
CA MET A 70 -8.37 -9.78 -4.12
C MET A 70 -8.73 -11.17 -3.62
N ASP A 71 -8.93 -12.11 -4.55
CA ASP A 71 -8.98 -13.52 -4.21
C ASP A 71 -7.59 -14.03 -3.76
N GLU A 72 -7.55 -15.22 -3.20
CA GLU A 72 -6.32 -15.81 -2.65
C GLU A 72 -5.19 -15.92 -3.68
N LYS A 73 -5.53 -16.27 -4.92
CA LYS A 73 -4.56 -16.41 -6.01
C LYS A 73 -3.98 -15.05 -6.43
N ILE A 74 -4.82 -14.03 -6.52
CA ILE A 74 -4.38 -12.66 -6.86
C ILE A 74 -3.54 -12.10 -5.71
N LEU A 75 -4.00 -12.26 -4.46
CA LEU A 75 -3.30 -11.79 -3.27
C LEU A 75 -1.92 -12.46 -3.12
N GLY A 76 -1.82 -13.78 -3.27
CA GLY A 76 -0.56 -14.52 -3.20
C GLY A 76 0.48 -14.07 -4.25
N ASN A 77 0.02 -13.51 -5.37
CA ASN A 77 0.89 -13.04 -6.44
C ASN A 77 1.09 -11.51 -6.48
N CYS A 78 0.37 -10.74 -5.65
CA CYS A 78 0.38 -9.27 -5.75
C CYS A 78 1.72 -8.63 -5.36
N LEU A 79 2.56 -9.35 -4.62
CA LEU A 79 3.90 -8.91 -4.19
C LEU A 79 5.01 -9.47 -5.10
N GLY A 80 4.68 -10.35 -6.05
CA GLY A 80 5.65 -10.97 -6.95
C GLY A 80 6.22 -9.94 -7.93
N ILE A 81 7.55 -9.80 -7.93
CA ILE A 81 8.26 -8.92 -8.84
C ILE A 81 8.39 -9.61 -10.19
N GLY A 82 7.66 -9.10 -11.20
CA GLY A 82 7.62 -9.69 -12.53
C GLY A 82 6.60 -10.82 -12.72
N ALA A 83 5.85 -11.20 -11.69
CA ALA A 83 4.75 -12.16 -11.80
C ALA A 83 3.46 -11.46 -12.26
N SER A 84 3.39 -11.02 -13.51
CA SER A 84 2.18 -10.44 -14.08
C SER A 84 1.13 -11.51 -14.32
N THR A 85 0.16 -11.67 -13.44
CA THR A 85 -1.08 -12.44 -13.69
C THR A 85 -2.09 -11.68 -14.56
N ARG A 86 -1.80 -10.42 -14.85
CA ARG A 86 -2.68 -9.54 -15.65
C ARG A 86 -2.42 -9.69 -17.15
N LYS A 87 -2.84 -10.84 -17.74
CA LYS A 87 -3.11 -10.90 -19.17
C LYS A 87 -4.31 -9.98 -19.46
N ALA A 88 -4.03 -8.84 -20.14
CA ALA A 88 -5.02 -7.98 -20.77
C ALA A 88 -5.94 -7.15 -19.83
N ARG A 89 -5.42 -6.39 -18.86
CA ARG A 89 -6.15 -5.21 -18.38
C ARG A 89 -5.71 -3.95 -19.13
N ARG A 90 -6.69 -3.24 -19.70
CA ARG A 90 -6.52 -1.90 -20.26
C ARG A 90 -6.41 -0.91 -19.11
N GLY A 91 -5.20 -0.68 -18.56
CA GLY A 91 -4.96 0.25 -17.47
C GLY A 91 -3.48 0.53 -17.26
N MET A 92 -3.12 1.53 -16.44
CA MET A 92 -1.74 1.93 -16.14
C MET A 92 -0.91 0.85 -15.42
N GLY A 93 -1.54 -0.11 -14.74
CA GLY A 93 -0.88 -1.22 -14.02
C GLY A 93 -0.35 -2.35 -14.90
N ARG A 94 0.20 -2.03 -16.07
CA ARG A 94 0.56 -2.96 -17.16
C ARG A 94 1.53 -4.09 -16.80
N PHE A 95 2.35 -3.92 -15.75
CA PHE A 95 3.44 -4.84 -15.42
C PHE A 95 3.29 -5.61 -14.10
N GLY A 96 2.25 -5.35 -13.31
CA GLY A 96 2.01 -6.05 -12.03
C GLY A 96 3.06 -5.80 -10.95
N VAL A 97 3.94 -4.83 -11.14
CA VAL A 97 5.04 -4.49 -10.22
C VAL A 97 4.80 -3.20 -9.43
N GLY A 98 3.73 -2.46 -9.74
CA GLY A 98 3.47 -1.14 -9.18
C GLY A 98 3.35 -1.15 -7.65
N LEU A 99 2.52 -2.03 -7.10
CA LEU A 99 2.32 -2.13 -5.64
C LEU A 99 3.61 -2.46 -4.89
N PRO A 100 4.37 -3.55 -5.20
CA PRO A 100 5.60 -3.84 -4.49
C PRO A 100 6.68 -2.77 -4.72
N GLN A 101 6.77 -2.18 -5.90
CA GLN A 101 7.77 -1.17 -6.21
C GLN A 101 7.49 0.15 -5.47
N ALA A 102 6.23 0.62 -5.41
CA ALA A 102 5.83 1.79 -4.65
C ALA A 102 6.07 1.59 -3.14
N SER A 103 5.71 0.41 -2.64
CA SER A 103 5.89 0.06 -1.23
C SER A 103 7.37 0.00 -0.85
N LEU A 104 8.19 -0.67 -1.63
CA LEU A 104 9.64 -0.77 -1.40
C LEU A 104 10.36 0.57 -1.51
N TYR A 105 9.87 1.49 -2.36
CA TYR A 105 10.39 2.85 -2.38
C TYR A 105 10.23 3.52 -1.00
N ALA A 106 9.07 3.40 -0.38
CA ALA A 106 8.71 4.11 0.86
C ALA A 106 9.25 3.44 2.13
N CYS A 107 9.27 2.09 2.15
CA CYS A 107 9.55 1.33 3.38
C CYS A 107 10.23 -0.01 3.09
N PRO A 108 10.98 -0.57 4.06
CA PRO A 108 11.58 -1.90 3.92
C PRO A 108 10.58 -3.04 4.18
N ASN A 109 9.47 -2.76 4.86
CA ASN A 109 8.49 -3.75 5.27
C ASN A 109 7.08 -3.26 4.95
N PHE A 110 6.29 -4.08 4.26
CA PHE A 110 4.90 -3.78 4.01
C PHE A 110 4.03 -5.03 3.99
N GLU A 111 2.77 -4.84 4.32
CA GLU A 111 1.76 -5.89 4.39
C GLU A 111 0.57 -5.53 3.51
N VAL A 112 -0.07 -6.53 2.93
CA VAL A 112 -1.30 -6.40 2.16
C VAL A 112 -2.33 -7.34 2.73
N TYR A 113 -3.45 -6.79 3.14
CA TYR A 113 -4.64 -7.50 3.57
C TYR A 113 -5.71 -7.32 2.51
N SER A 114 -6.46 -8.37 2.18
CA SER A 114 -7.59 -8.22 1.27
C SER A 114 -8.71 -9.20 1.58
N TRP A 115 -9.94 -8.80 1.25
CA TRP A 115 -11.16 -9.57 1.46
C TRP A 115 -12.21 -9.23 0.41
N GLN A 116 -13.08 -10.20 0.07
CA GLN A 116 -14.17 -10.06 -0.90
C GLN A 116 -15.54 -10.37 -0.27
N ASP A 117 -15.56 -11.25 0.73
CA ASP A 117 -16.79 -11.76 1.36
C ASP A 117 -16.78 -11.54 2.88
N GLY A 118 -16.57 -10.28 3.29
CA GLY A 118 -16.52 -9.89 4.69
C GLY A 118 -15.11 -9.77 5.24
N VAL A 119 -14.86 -8.71 6.01
CA VAL A 119 -13.56 -8.39 6.60
C VAL A 119 -13.05 -9.48 7.56
N GLU A 120 -13.96 -10.26 8.16
CA GLU A 120 -13.63 -11.41 9.00
C GLU A 120 -12.95 -12.56 8.21
N ASN A 121 -13.02 -12.52 6.87
CA ASN A 121 -12.34 -13.43 5.96
C ASN A 121 -11.06 -12.83 5.36
N ALA A 122 -10.59 -11.71 5.88
CA ALA A 122 -9.38 -11.07 5.40
C ALA A 122 -8.18 -12.01 5.45
N LYS A 123 -7.39 -12.00 4.38
CA LYS A 123 -6.12 -12.72 4.26
C LYS A 123 -4.99 -11.74 4.08
N ARG A 124 -3.79 -12.11 4.53
CA ARG A 124 -2.59 -11.28 4.49
C ARG A 124 -1.45 -11.96 3.75
N VAL A 125 -0.70 -11.14 3.02
CA VAL A 125 0.67 -11.42 2.56
C VAL A 125 1.58 -10.26 2.99
N TYR A 126 2.90 -10.50 3.06
CA TYR A 126 3.86 -9.46 3.43
C TYR A 126 5.20 -9.66 2.73
N LEU A 127 5.96 -8.58 2.64
CA LEU A 127 7.36 -8.59 2.21
C LEU A 127 8.19 -7.71 3.16
N ASP A 128 9.27 -8.29 3.68
CA ASP A 128 10.26 -7.61 4.51
C ASP A 128 11.65 -7.79 3.89
N ILE A 129 12.19 -6.71 3.31
CA ILE A 129 13.49 -6.74 2.65
C ILE A 129 14.64 -7.04 3.63
N ASN A 130 14.50 -6.69 4.90
CA ASN A 130 15.52 -7.01 5.88
C ASN A 130 15.56 -8.52 6.14
N LYS A 131 14.40 -9.15 6.28
CA LYS A 131 14.28 -10.61 6.39
C LYS A 131 14.77 -11.34 5.14
N VAL A 132 14.53 -10.78 3.95
CA VAL A 132 15.06 -11.34 2.69
C VAL A 132 16.60 -11.29 2.70
N LYS A 133 17.21 -10.17 3.12
CA LYS A 133 18.68 -10.03 3.24
C LYS A 133 19.29 -10.97 4.27
N GLU A 134 18.60 -11.22 5.36
CA GLU A 134 19.01 -12.15 6.43
C GLU A 134 18.77 -13.61 6.07
N GLY A 135 18.08 -13.87 4.94
CA GLY A 135 17.74 -15.21 4.47
C GLY A 135 16.59 -15.88 5.22
N GLU A 136 15.86 -15.10 6.05
CA GLU A 136 14.71 -15.57 6.80
C GLU A 136 13.44 -15.64 5.94
N GLN A 137 13.26 -14.68 5.00
CA GLN A 137 12.17 -14.70 4.02
C GLN A 137 12.72 -15.03 2.64
N LYS A 138 12.48 -16.25 2.16
CA LYS A 138 12.99 -16.75 0.86
C LYS A 138 11.95 -16.65 -0.26
N GLU A 139 10.68 -16.58 0.11
CA GLU A 139 9.54 -16.53 -0.80
C GLU A 139 8.41 -15.69 -0.19
N ILE A 140 7.43 -15.33 -1.01
CA ILE A 140 6.17 -14.78 -0.53
C ILE A 140 5.32 -15.95 -0.05
N GLU A 141 5.03 -15.97 1.25
CA GLU A 141 4.19 -17.00 1.86
C GLU A 141 2.77 -16.96 1.28
N ASP A 142 2.10 -18.11 1.28
CA ASP A 142 0.69 -18.19 0.89
C ASP A 142 -0.17 -17.25 1.77
N PRO A 143 -1.28 -16.71 1.22
CA PRO A 143 -2.16 -15.84 1.97
C PRO A 143 -2.73 -16.49 3.22
N ILE A 144 -2.47 -15.90 4.38
CA ILE A 144 -2.91 -16.40 5.69
C ILE A 144 -4.12 -15.62 6.16
N LYS A 145 -5.20 -16.32 6.54
CA LYS A 145 -6.38 -15.71 7.17
C LYS A 145 -5.98 -15.03 8.48
N THR A 146 -6.36 -13.76 8.64
CA THR A 146 -6.00 -12.97 9.82
C THR A 146 -6.98 -11.81 10.01
N THR A 147 -6.97 -11.21 11.18
CA THR A 147 -7.74 -10.00 11.48
C THR A 147 -7.00 -8.75 11.04
N ILE A 148 -7.75 -7.70 10.70
CA ILE A 148 -7.17 -6.38 10.44
C ILE A 148 -6.54 -5.85 11.72
N PRO A 149 -5.25 -5.43 11.70
CA PRO A 149 -4.57 -4.97 12.91
C PRO A 149 -5.06 -3.60 13.36
N GLU A 150 -4.96 -3.33 14.68
CA GLU A 150 -5.16 -1.98 15.19
C GLU A 150 -3.99 -1.05 14.79
N PRO A 151 -4.25 0.23 14.55
CA PRO A 151 -5.55 0.89 14.68
C PRO A 151 -6.40 0.82 13.40
N TYR A 152 -5.98 0.12 12.37
CA TYR A 152 -6.69 0.09 11.07
C TYR A 152 -8.07 -0.55 11.16
N ASN A 153 -8.25 -1.52 12.08
CA ASN A 153 -9.54 -2.14 12.32
C ASN A 153 -10.61 -1.12 12.76
N SER A 154 -10.22 -0.10 13.51
CA SER A 154 -11.14 0.97 13.93
C SER A 154 -11.66 1.83 12.77
N TYR A 155 -11.00 1.79 11.60
CA TYR A 155 -11.44 2.49 10.40
C TYR A 155 -12.30 1.63 9.47
N VAL A 156 -12.41 0.32 9.69
CA VAL A 156 -13.24 -0.59 8.86
C VAL A 156 -14.71 -0.19 8.88
N LYS A 157 -15.21 0.29 10.01
CA LYS A 157 -16.47 1.03 10.13
C LYS A 157 -16.17 2.37 10.76
N TYR A 158 -16.14 3.41 9.94
CA TYR A 158 -15.74 4.73 10.39
C TYR A 158 -16.87 5.74 10.19
N GLN A 159 -17.18 6.48 11.22
CA GLN A 159 -18.22 7.48 11.21
C GLN A 159 -17.69 8.84 11.65
N THR A 160 -18.06 9.87 10.89
CA THR A 160 -17.90 11.27 11.26
C THR A 160 -19.27 11.87 11.58
N LEU A 161 -19.32 13.13 11.91
CA LEU A 161 -20.60 13.85 12.10
C LEU A 161 -21.48 13.88 10.83
N PHE A 162 -20.86 13.76 9.66
CA PHE A 162 -21.55 13.98 8.37
C PHE A 162 -21.52 12.75 7.45
N GLU A 163 -20.63 11.81 7.66
CA GLU A 163 -20.39 10.69 6.75
C GLU A 163 -20.16 9.39 7.50
N THR A 164 -20.63 8.30 6.91
CA THR A 164 -20.35 6.94 7.37
C THR A 164 -19.61 6.20 6.26
N TYR A 165 -18.56 5.50 6.63
CA TYR A 165 -17.72 4.72 5.74
C TYR A 165 -17.76 3.25 6.17
N ASP A 166 -17.94 2.36 5.22
CA ASP A 166 -18.04 0.91 5.46
C ASP A 166 -17.12 0.16 4.50
N PHE A 167 -16.09 -0.46 5.06
CA PHE A 167 -15.11 -1.28 4.37
C PHE A 167 -15.29 -2.78 4.70
N THR A 168 -16.41 -3.17 5.31
CA THR A 168 -16.58 -4.54 5.81
C THR A 168 -16.82 -5.56 4.72
N LYS A 169 -17.49 -5.19 3.63
CA LYS A 169 -17.95 -6.13 2.60
C LYS A 169 -16.77 -6.68 1.77
N SER A 170 -16.02 -5.80 1.16
CA SER A 170 -14.83 -6.10 0.36
C SER A 170 -13.85 -4.95 0.46
N GLY A 171 -12.59 -5.20 0.20
CA GLY A 171 -11.58 -4.15 0.20
C GLY A 171 -10.16 -4.66 0.30
N THR A 172 -9.26 -3.69 0.37
CA THR A 172 -7.84 -3.93 0.55
C THR A 172 -7.26 -2.95 1.56
N LEU A 173 -6.34 -3.42 2.39
CA LEU A 173 -5.52 -2.60 3.27
C LEU A 173 -4.05 -2.88 2.96
N VAL A 174 -3.34 -1.86 2.51
CA VAL A 174 -1.87 -1.88 2.38
C VAL A 174 -1.27 -1.10 3.54
N ILE A 175 -0.29 -1.67 4.23
CA ILE A 175 0.40 -1.01 5.35
C ILE A 175 1.89 -0.93 5.03
N TRP A 176 2.41 0.28 4.90
CA TRP A 176 3.84 0.57 4.84
C TRP A 176 4.38 0.76 6.23
N LYS A 177 5.30 -0.10 6.67
CA LYS A 177 5.89 -0.08 8.02
C LYS A 177 7.32 0.40 7.99
N GLN A 178 7.76 1.08 9.04
CA GLN A 178 9.13 1.58 9.17
C GLN A 178 9.54 2.47 7.99
N CYS A 179 8.65 3.37 7.57
CA CYS A 179 8.90 4.26 6.44
C CYS A 179 10.17 5.11 6.67
N ASP A 180 11.17 4.92 5.83
CA ASP A 180 12.49 5.55 5.96
C ASP A 180 12.78 6.61 4.87
N ARG A 181 11.99 6.63 3.78
CA ARG A 181 12.16 7.53 2.63
C ARG A 181 11.04 8.57 2.48
N ILE A 182 10.31 8.85 3.55
CA ILE A 182 9.30 9.91 3.54
C ILE A 182 9.98 11.28 3.62
N ASN A 183 9.61 12.17 2.72
CA ASN A 183 10.02 13.57 2.74
C ASN A 183 8.87 14.46 2.20
N PRO A 184 8.32 15.41 2.99
CA PRO A 184 8.71 15.74 4.37
C PRO A 184 8.34 14.66 5.38
N LYS A 185 9.11 14.56 6.49
CA LYS A 185 8.93 13.51 7.50
C LYS A 185 7.81 13.81 8.50
N THR A 186 7.44 15.07 8.68
CA THR A 186 6.42 15.50 9.63
C THR A 186 5.04 15.48 9.00
N ARG A 187 4.04 15.11 9.79
CA ARG A 187 2.68 14.88 9.33
C ARG A 187 2.06 16.06 8.58
N GLY A 188 2.04 17.26 9.17
CA GLY A 188 1.40 18.44 8.55
C GLY A 188 1.91 18.72 7.12
N PRO A 189 3.21 19.02 6.94
CA PRO A 189 3.78 19.25 5.61
C PRO A 189 3.62 18.07 4.63
N LEU A 190 3.61 16.82 5.13
CA LEU A 190 3.34 15.66 4.28
C LEU A 190 1.89 15.65 3.81
N THR A 191 0.93 15.91 4.73
CA THR A 191 -0.49 15.99 4.40
C THR A 191 -0.76 17.05 3.32
N GLU A 192 -0.26 18.25 3.49
CA GLU A 192 -0.42 19.34 2.52
C GLU A 192 0.10 18.96 1.12
N ARG A 193 1.27 18.32 1.06
CA ARG A 193 1.85 17.86 -0.22
C ARG A 193 1.04 16.74 -0.86
N LEU A 194 0.56 15.78 -0.06
CA LEU A 194 -0.29 14.71 -0.56
C LEU A 194 -1.63 15.27 -1.05
N GLU A 195 -2.30 16.13 -0.30
CA GLU A 195 -3.56 16.78 -0.70
C GLU A 195 -3.42 17.49 -2.05
N PHE A 196 -2.37 18.28 -2.20
CA PHE A 196 -2.12 18.98 -3.46
C PHE A 196 -1.86 18.02 -4.62
N SER A 197 -0.94 17.07 -4.44
CA SER A 197 -0.51 16.16 -5.51
C SER A 197 -1.62 15.19 -5.92
N LEU A 198 -2.33 14.61 -4.93
CA LEU A 198 -3.44 13.69 -5.18
C LEU A 198 -4.65 14.42 -5.76
N GLY A 199 -4.96 15.62 -5.26
CA GLY A 199 -6.01 16.47 -5.79
C GLY A 199 -5.80 16.80 -7.27
N GLN A 200 -4.55 17.06 -7.70
CA GLN A 200 -4.22 17.28 -9.11
C GLN A 200 -4.34 15.99 -9.94
N LYS A 201 -3.77 14.88 -9.46
CA LYS A 201 -3.73 13.63 -10.21
C LYS A 201 -5.12 13.01 -10.36
N PHE A 202 -5.89 12.98 -9.28
CA PHE A 202 -7.20 12.32 -9.22
C PHE A 202 -8.39 13.26 -9.39
N ARG A 203 -8.18 14.51 -9.83
CA ARG A 203 -9.21 15.56 -9.92
C ARG A 203 -10.50 15.12 -10.63
N TYR A 204 -10.40 14.35 -11.70
CA TYR A 204 -11.57 13.87 -12.43
C TYR A 204 -12.34 12.81 -11.67
N PHE A 205 -11.66 11.84 -11.08
CA PHE A 205 -12.30 10.79 -10.26
C PHE A 205 -13.00 11.38 -9.03
N ILE A 206 -12.38 12.40 -8.41
CA ILE A 206 -12.95 13.09 -7.24
C ILE A 206 -14.14 13.98 -7.69
N HIS A 207 -13.98 14.75 -8.76
CA HIS A 207 -15.01 15.65 -9.27
C HIS A 207 -16.25 14.89 -9.74
N ASP A 208 -16.05 13.80 -10.47
CA ASP A 208 -17.14 12.99 -11.03
C ASP A 208 -17.78 12.05 -9.98
N GLY A 209 -17.32 12.10 -8.72
CA GLY A 209 -17.83 11.30 -7.62
C GLY A 209 -17.56 9.80 -7.76
N VAL A 210 -16.57 9.43 -8.58
CA VAL A 210 -16.20 8.02 -8.80
C VAL A 210 -15.54 7.44 -7.55
N SER A 211 -14.64 8.20 -6.92
CA SER A 211 -13.98 7.80 -5.69
C SER A 211 -13.76 9.01 -4.77
N LYS A 212 -13.83 8.77 -3.46
CA LYS A 212 -13.46 9.73 -2.42
C LYS A 212 -12.12 9.33 -1.81
N ILE A 213 -11.18 10.26 -1.77
CA ILE A 213 -9.87 10.05 -1.15
C ILE A 213 -9.81 10.91 0.10
N LYS A 214 -9.55 10.30 1.26
CA LYS A 214 -9.46 10.97 2.56
C LYS A 214 -8.11 10.70 3.22
N ILE A 215 -7.40 11.76 3.60
CA ILE A 215 -6.19 11.65 4.40
C ILE A 215 -6.58 11.74 5.86
N ILE A 216 -6.20 10.73 6.65
CA ILE A 216 -6.50 10.60 8.08
C ILE A 216 -5.19 10.74 8.86
N CYS A 217 -5.23 11.59 9.86
CA CYS A 217 -4.08 11.97 10.68
C CYS A 217 -4.28 11.59 12.15
#